data_81bc284f2d70602c7bbd2edc422987d0
#
_entry.id   81bc284f2d70602c7bbd2edc422987d0
#
_cell.length_a   1.000
_cell.length_b   1.000
_cell.length_c   1.000
_cell.angle_alpha   90.00
_cell.angle_beta   90.00
_cell.angle_gamma   90.00
#
_symmetry.space_group_name_H-M   'P 1'
#
loop_
_entity.id
_entity.type
_entity.pdbx_description
1 polymer ?
#
loop_
_entity_poly.entity_id
_entity_poly.type
_entity_poly.pdbx_seq_one_letter_code
_entity_poly.pdbx_strand_id
1 'polypeptide(L)'
;MHFSRLKIFLQNHCVLLIILMVAFLLRTMQITQPLIDIFSWRQSSTAMMAENFYKLDWNIFYPQVNWTGPGTGYQGREFQTITYLAAIGYKIFGQHDYIGRIIAVAFGMWGLIALYNLVLLVWDKRHALAGTAMMAIIPGSVLIDRSFLPDPVMVSLTTTCMWLFVLYLQKDRSIYLWLAAAAGCLGILTKIPGMIIAFPMTYALVSFFKQQGELHYAKIKPTLFAAILVLIPVTAYYLWARHLSMNYPPYHFAGSGNWIWNNWKIYIQEKYFLSKMKEVFEFWLLGFPAIYLFILGLLFLPPQNKSNNTPGLKWFFHFMLLGCLFYYFIGGRELVRNPWNFHLFLPVISVFCGRSLVILFSNKHLITKQIFISIALVFLLILWNNVRMLKQRLFFDPGAAQGYLMGKELKALKQPGELVITLPHNIGDPVAIYYSGGKGFLFPPAYKWAPTELPKEDEECIAILEDLRSQGADWFGIVDKHYQEISINRPVFKKYLDNNMKMVKQTNDFILYKW
;
A
#
# COMPACT_ATOMS: atom_id res chain seq x y z
N MET A 1 -17.29 -11.91 39.47
CA MET A 1 -15.84 -11.85 39.18
C MET A 1 -15.49 -11.40 37.73
N HIS A 2 -16.21 -11.82 36.68
CA HIS A 2 -15.96 -11.37 35.30
C HIS A 2 -16.26 -9.88 35.05
N PHE A 3 -17.37 -9.34 35.58
CA PHE A 3 -17.77 -7.93 35.39
C PHE A 3 -16.79 -6.92 35.99
N SER A 4 -16.18 -7.21 37.13
CA SER A 4 -15.18 -6.33 37.76
C SER A 4 -13.87 -6.27 36.95
N ARG A 5 -13.42 -7.40 36.41
CA ARG A 5 -12.21 -7.45 35.53
C ARG A 5 -12.44 -6.72 34.23
N LEU A 6 -13.62 -6.85 33.61
CA LEU A 6 -13.99 -6.13 32.40
C LEU A 6 -14.03 -4.61 32.64
N LYS A 7 -14.61 -4.16 33.76
CA LYS A 7 -14.65 -2.73 34.13
C LYS A 7 -13.25 -2.13 34.31
N ILE A 8 -12.34 -2.84 34.99
CA ILE A 8 -10.95 -2.42 35.18
C ILE A 8 -10.21 -2.39 33.83
N PHE A 9 -10.40 -3.39 32.99
CA PHE A 9 -9.83 -3.44 31.63
C PHE A 9 -10.29 -2.25 30.80
N LEU A 10 -11.60 -1.99 30.75
CA LEU A 10 -12.17 -0.86 30.01
C LEU A 10 -11.64 0.50 30.54
N GLN A 11 -11.58 0.70 31.86
CA GLN A 11 -11.03 1.91 32.44
C GLN A 11 -9.55 2.15 32.07
N ASN A 12 -8.75 1.08 32.03
CA ASN A 12 -7.33 1.17 31.68
C ASN A 12 -7.05 1.37 30.20
N HIS A 13 -7.97 0.95 29.32
CA HIS A 13 -7.79 0.94 27.86
C HIS A 13 -8.82 1.77 27.10
N CYS A 14 -9.72 2.50 27.75
CA CYS A 14 -10.82 3.23 27.09
C CYS A 14 -10.31 4.16 25.99
N VAL A 15 -9.21 4.89 26.22
CA VAL A 15 -8.63 5.81 25.22
C VAL A 15 -8.13 5.06 23.99
N LEU A 16 -7.45 3.93 24.18
CA LEU A 16 -7.01 3.09 23.07
C LEU A 16 -8.20 2.53 22.28
N LEU A 17 -9.25 2.07 22.98
CA LEU A 17 -10.45 1.54 22.33
C LEU A 17 -11.16 2.62 21.51
N ILE A 18 -11.24 3.86 22.00
CA ILE A 18 -11.79 4.99 21.24
C ILE A 18 -10.95 5.27 19.99
N ILE A 19 -9.61 5.28 20.10
CA ILE A 19 -8.70 5.47 18.97
C ILE A 19 -8.93 4.37 17.92
N LEU A 20 -9.01 3.11 18.33
CA LEU A 20 -9.25 1.98 17.44
C LEU A 20 -10.63 2.04 16.79
N MET A 21 -11.65 2.45 17.54
CA MET A 21 -13.01 2.64 16.99
C MET A 21 -13.01 3.73 15.91
N VAL A 22 -12.42 4.89 16.16
CA VAL A 22 -12.28 5.97 15.16
C VAL A 22 -11.50 5.48 13.94
N ALA A 23 -10.38 4.77 14.16
CA ALA A 23 -9.58 4.20 13.08
C ALA A 23 -10.39 3.23 12.21
N PHE A 24 -11.18 2.36 12.83
CA PHE A 24 -12.04 1.40 12.14
C PHE A 24 -13.11 2.12 11.31
N LEU A 25 -13.82 3.09 11.89
CA LEU A 25 -14.84 3.86 11.18
C LEU A 25 -14.28 4.60 9.97
N LEU A 26 -13.09 5.21 10.09
CA LEU A 26 -12.44 5.90 8.97
C LEU A 26 -12.05 4.93 7.84
N ARG A 27 -11.52 3.74 8.17
CA ARG A 27 -11.06 2.73 7.20
C ARG A 27 -12.20 1.98 6.53
N THR A 28 -13.38 1.92 7.17
CA THR A 28 -14.56 1.26 6.61
C THR A 28 -15.48 2.21 5.82
N MET A 29 -15.18 3.52 5.78
CA MET A 29 -15.94 4.45 4.95
C MET A 29 -15.93 4.00 3.49
N GLN A 30 -17.10 3.93 2.86
CA GLN A 30 -17.28 3.51 1.45
C GLN A 30 -16.59 2.19 1.12
N ILE A 31 -16.56 1.24 2.06
CA ILE A 31 -15.84 -0.03 1.91
C ILE A 31 -16.38 -0.87 0.73
N THR A 32 -17.66 -0.74 0.43
CA THR A 32 -18.37 -1.49 -0.63
C THR A 32 -18.31 -0.84 -2.01
N GLN A 33 -17.72 0.36 -2.14
CA GLN A 33 -17.59 0.96 -3.46
C GLN A 33 -16.71 0.11 -4.39
N PRO A 34 -16.88 0.19 -5.73
CA PRO A 34 -15.96 -0.42 -6.68
C PRO A 34 -14.52 0.06 -6.50
N LEU A 35 -13.55 -0.61 -7.15
CA LEU A 35 -12.12 -0.25 -7.09
C LEU A 35 -11.85 0.99 -7.96
N ILE A 36 -12.40 2.15 -7.58
CA ILE A 36 -12.38 3.42 -8.32
C ILE A 36 -11.73 4.57 -7.54
N ASP A 37 -10.95 4.26 -6.51
CA ASP A 37 -10.13 5.26 -5.83
C ASP A 37 -8.79 5.50 -6.56
N ILE A 38 -7.99 6.44 -6.06
CA ILE A 38 -6.71 6.81 -6.70
C ILE A 38 -5.69 5.66 -6.82
N PHE A 39 -5.94 4.52 -6.18
CA PHE A 39 -5.12 3.30 -6.29
C PHE A 39 -5.83 2.19 -7.08
N SER A 40 -6.87 2.53 -7.83
CA SER A 40 -7.70 1.62 -8.62
C SER A 40 -6.90 0.65 -9.47
N TRP A 41 -5.91 1.13 -10.21
CA TRP A 41 -5.03 0.30 -11.03
C TRP A 41 -4.39 -0.83 -10.21
N ARG A 42 -3.74 -0.47 -9.11
CA ARG A 42 -3.03 -1.46 -8.30
C ARG A 42 -3.99 -2.43 -7.61
N GLN A 43 -5.15 -1.94 -7.16
CA GLN A 43 -6.17 -2.76 -6.52
C GLN A 43 -6.83 -3.73 -7.51
N SER A 44 -7.19 -3.29 -8.72
CA SER A 44 -7.77 -4.18 -9.74
C SER A 44 -6.80 -5.28 -10.17
N SER A 45 -5.51 -4.94 -10.29
CA SER A 45 -4.43 -5.91 -10.52
C SER A 45 -4.35 -6.97 -9.41
N THR A 46 -4.43 -6.54 -8.15
CA THR A 46 -4.43 -7.41 -6.97
C THR A 46 -5.71 -8.27 -6.93
N ALA A 47 -6.86 -7.67 -7.26
CA ALA A 47 -8.16 -8.36 -7.32
C ALA A 47 -8.22 -9.43 -8.42
N MET A 48 -7.63 -9.17 -9.60
CA MET A 48 -7.50 -10.17 -10.67
C MET A 48 -6.72 -11.41 -10.21
N MET A 49 -5.60 -11.20 -9.50
CA MET A 49 -4.83 -12.34 -8.97
C MET A 49 -5.65 -13.15 -7.95
N ALA A 50 -6.40 -12.47 -7.06
CA ALA A 50 -7.27 -13.15 -6.11
C ALA A 50 -8.42 -13.90 -6.81
N GLU A 51 -9.00 -13.31 -7.84
CA GLU A 51 -10.02 -13.93 -8.68
C GLU A 51 -9.49 -15.19 -9.39
N ASN A 52 -8.28 -15.11 -9.96
CA ASN A 52 -7.65 -16.22 -10.65
C ASN A 52 -7.26 -17.35 -9.70
N PHE A 53 -6.82 -17.05 -8.48
CA PHE A 53 -6.65 -18.08 -7.44
C PHE A 53 -7.97 -18.76 -7.10
N TYR A 54 -9.06 -18.01 -7.02
CA TYR A 54 -10.39 -18.57 -6.72
C TYR A 54 -10.97 -19.39 -7.86
N LYS A 55 -10.82 -18.91 -9.13
CA LYS A 55 -11.52 -19.50 -10.30
C LYS A 55 -10.71 -20.52 -11.08
N LEU A 56 -9.37 -20.35 -11.13
CA LEU A 56 -8.52 -21.14 -12.02
C LEU A 56 -7.64 -22.14 -11.27
N ASP A 57 -6.72 -21.66 -10.42
CA ASP A 57 -5.74 -22.51 -9.75
C ASP A 57 -5.32 -21.92 -8.40
N TRP A 58 -5.34 -22.74 -7.36
CA TRP A 58 -4.96 -22.38 -6.00
C TRP A 58 -3.44 -22.39 -5.75
N ASN A 59 -2.62 -22.48 -6.77
CA ASN A 59 -1.18 -22.46 -6.62
C ASN A 59 -0.66 -21.04 -6.35
N ILE A 60 -0.35 -20.75 -5.08
CA ILE A 60 0.09 -19.43 -4.61
C ILE A 60 1.36 -18.91 -5.31
N PHE A 61 2.15 -19.79 -5.92
CA PHE A 61 3.40 -19.43 -6.62
C PHE A 61 3.18 -18.97 -8.06
N TYR A 62 1.96 -19.04 -8.60
CA TYR A 62 1.60 -18.66 -9.97
C TYR A 62 0.51 -17.59 -10.02
N PRO A 63 0.78 -16.36 -9.52
CA PRO A 63 -0.20 -15.27 -9.60
C PRO A 63 -0.45 -14.87 -11.05
N GLN A 64 -1.73 -14.83 -11.46
CA GLN A 64 -2.13 -14.52 -12.83
C GLN A 64 -2.88 -13.19 -12.91
N VAL A 65 -2.67 -12.46 -14.01
CA VAL A 65 -3.41 -11.26 -14.42
C VAL A 65 -4.13 -11.49 -15.73
N ASN A 66 -5.14 -10.68 -16.05
CA ASN A 66 -6.07 -10.90 -17.15
C ASN A 66 -5.85 -9.96 -18.34
N TRP A 67 -4.81 -9.12 -18.35
CA TRP A 67 -4.59 -8.13 -19.42
C TRP A 67 -3.53 -8.52 -20.46
N THR A 68 -3.16 -9.78 -20.52
CA THR A 68 -2.10 -10.30 -21.40
C THR A 68 -2.64 -11.18 -22.52
N GLY A 69 -3.92 -11.09 -22.81
CA GLY A 69 -4.59 -11.90 -23.83
C GLY A 69 -5.01 -13.30 -23.32
N PRO A 70 -5.21 -14.27 -24.24
CA PRO A 70 -5.80 -15.57 -23.92
C PRO A 70 -4.88 -16.49 -23.11
N GLY A 71 -3.57 -16.29 -23.21
CA GLY A 71 -2.56 -17.11 -22.52
C GLY A 71 -2.53 -16.95 -21.00
N THR A 72 -1.57 -17.63 -20.37
CA THR A 72 -1.30 -17.49 -18.94
C THR A 72 -0.48 -16.23 -18.69
N GLY A 73 -1.06 -15.27 -17.99
CA GLY A 73 -0.38 -14.02 -17.59
C GLY A 73 0.23 -14.14 -16.21
N TYR A 74 1.24 -15.01 -16.02
CA TYR A 74 1.91 -15.12 -14.73
C TYR A 74 2.79 -13.90 -14.46
N GLN A 75 2.58 -13.26 -13.31
CA GLN A 75 3.28 -12.04 -12.97
C GLN A 75 4.26 -12.26 -11.81
N GLY A 76 5.54 -11.93 -12.02
CA GLY A 76 6.54 -11.93 -10.97
C GLY A 76 6.30 -10.79 -9.96
N ARG A 77 5.46 -11.02 -8.99
CA ARG A 77 5.02 -10.05 -7.97
C ARG A 77 5.52 -10.41 -6.59
N GLU A 78 5.18 -9.54 -5.63
CA GLU A 78 5.31 -9.79 -4.20
C GLU A 78 4.56 -11.06 -3.79
N PHE A 79 4.92 -11.66 -2.65
CA PHE A 79 4.24 -12.86 -2.16
C PHE A 79 2.76 -12.60 -1.90
N GLN A 80 1.93 -13.55 -2.29
CA GLN A 80 0.48 -13.39 -2.49
C GLN A 80 -0.34 -13.50 -1.20
N THR A 81 0.14 -12.96 -0.08
CA THR A 81 -0.55 -13.07 1.23
C THR A 81 -1.98 -12.53 1.16
N ILE A 82 -2.15 -11.27 0.76
CA ILE A 82 -3.48 -10.64 0.77
C ILE A 82 -4.39 -11.18 -0.34
N THR A 83 -3.85 -11.45 -1.53
CA THR A 83 -4.60 -11.99 -2.67
C THR A 83 -5.11 -13.39 -2.38
N TYR A 84 -4.29 -14.22 -1.75
CA TYR A 84 -4.66 -15.58 -1.39
C TYR A 84 -5.73 -15.62 -0.28
N LEU A 85 -5.59 -14.75 0.73
CA LEU A 85 -6.63 -14.58 1.76
C LEU A 85 -7.95 -14.07 1.15
N ALA A 86 -7.88 -13.16 0.18
CA ALA A 86 -9.07 -12.69 -0.53
C ALA A 86 -9.71 -13.80 -1.37
N ALA A 87 -8.93 -14.65 -2.03
CA ALA A 87 -9.44 -15.80 -2.75
C ALA A 87 -10.18 -16.80 -1.83
N ILE A 88 -9.64 -17.04 -0.62
CA ILE A 88 -10.34 -17.82 0.42
C ILE A 88 -11.66 -17.12 0.80
N GLY A 89 -11.62 -15.79 1.00
CA GLY A 89 -12.83 -15.01 1.27
C GLY A 89 -13.86 -15.11 0.15
N TYR A 90 -13.43 -15.07 -1.11
CA TYR A 90 -14.32 -15.26 -2.28
C TYR A 90 -14.99 -16.65 -2.30
N LYS A 91 -14.26 -17.68 -1.87
CA LYS A 91 -14.82 -19.04 -1.77
C LYS A 91 -15.93 -19.15 -0.71
N ILE A 92 -15.83 -18.38 0.37
CA ILE A 92 -16.77 -18.46 1.51
C ILE A 92 -17.98 -17.52 1.31
N PHE A 93 -17.73 -16.28 0.85
CA PHE A 93 -18.72 -15.20 0.83
C PHE A 93 -19.14 -14.77 -0.59
N GLY A 94 -18.61 -15.42 -1.64
CA GLY A 94 -18.76 -14.95 -3.02
C GLY A 94 -17.74 -13.85 -3.38
N GLN A 95 -17.59 -13.60 -4.67
CA GLN A 95 -16.64 -12.59 -5.18
C GLN A 95 -17.21 -11.18 -5.01
N HIS A 96 -16.59 -10.39 -4.11
CA HIS A 96 -16.94 -8.98 -3.86
C HIS A 96 -15.69 -8.14 -3.64
N ASP A 97 -15.66 -6.93 -4.20
CA ASP A 97 -14.51 -6.00 -4.08
C ASP A 97 -14.18 -5.64 -2.63
N TYR A 98 -15.18 -5.60 -1.75
CA TYR A 98 -14.99 -5.26 -0.33
C TYR A 98 -14.23 -6.35 0.47
N ILE A 99 -14.14 -7.59 0.01
CA ILE A 99 -13.46 -8.67 0.75
C ILE A 99 -11.97 -8.37 0.89
N GLY A 100 -11.30 -8.03 -0.22
CA GLY A 100 -9.89 -7.65 -0.18
C GLY A 100 -9.64 -6.41 0.68
N ARG A 101 -10.55 -5.44 0.64
CA ARG A 101 -10.48 -4.24 1.49
C ARG A 101 -10.68 -4.56 2.97
N ILE A 102 -11.62 -5.42 3.34
CA ILE A 102 -11.82 -5.84 4.74
C ILE A 102 -10.57 -6.52 5.30
N ILE A 103 -9.92 -7.36 4.50
CA ILE A 103 -8.66 -8.00 4.89
C ILE A 103 -7.56 -6.94 5.09
N ALA A 104 -7.45 -5.97 4.18
CA ALA A 104 -6.51 -4.85 4.33
C ALA A 104 -6.78 -4.06 5.62
N VAL A 105 -8.06 -3.72 5.89
CA VAL A 105 -8.49 -3.06 7.14
C VAL A 105 -8.10 -3.88 8.37
N ALA A 106 -8.31 -5.20 8.35
CA ALA A 106 -7.95 -6.06 9.49
C ALA A 106 -6.44 -6.00 9.78
N PHE A 107 -5.59 -6.05 8.74
CA PHE A 107 -4.15 -5.86 8.91
C PHE A 107 -3.79 -4.45 9.36
N GLY A 108 -4.42 -3.40 8.81
CA GLY A 108 -4.21 -2.02 9.26
C GLY A 108 -4.57 -1.82 10.73
N MET A 109 -5.70 -2.37 11.19
CA MET A 109 -6.09 -2.35 12.60
C MET A 109 -5.12 -3.12 13.49
N TRP A 110 -4.64 -4.28 13.04
CA TRP A 110 -3.59 -5.01 13.73
C TRP A 110 -2.28 -4.21 13.79
N GLY A 111 -1.92 -3.52 12.70
CA GLY A 111 -0.75 -2.62 12.65
C GLY A 111 -0.81 -1.52 13.69
N LEU A 112 -1.98 -0.92 13.95
CA LEU A 112 -2.19 0.06 15.02
C LEU A 112 -1.94 -0.55 16.42
N ILE A 113 -2.44 -1.78 16.66
CA ILE A 113 -2.22 -2.49 17.92
C ILE A 113 -0.73 -2.82 18.10
N ALA A 114 -0.07 -3.28 17.06
CA ALA A 114 1.36 -3.58 17.07
C ALA A 114 2.19 -2.31 17.33
N LEU A 115 1.85 -1.19 16.68
CA LEU A 115 2.51 0.10 16.90
C LEU A 115 2.34 0.59 18.33
N TYR A 116 1.11 0.53 18.88
CA TYR A 116 0.84 0.89 20.27
C TYR A 116 1.75 0.12 21.22
N ASN A 117 1.82 -1.19 21.08
CA ASN A 117 2.63 -2.04 21.94
C ASN A 117 4.14 -1.80 21.77
N LEU A 118 4.59 -1.58 20.53
CA LEU A 118 6.00 -1.24 20.26
C LEU A 118 6.38 0.07 20.95
N VAL A 119 5.58 1.13 20.77
CA VAL A 119 5.88 2.45 21.36
C VAL A 119 5.78 2.40 22.89
N LEU A 120 4.82 1.63 23.43
CA LEU A 120 4.69 1.41 24.88
C LEU A 120 5.95 0.79 25.51
N LEU A 121 6.58 -0.17 24.81
CA LEU A 121 7.81 -0.82 25.27
C LEU A 121 9.04 0.07 25.12
N VAL A 122 9.13 0.81 24.01
CA VAL A 122 10.32 1.61 23.67
C VAL A 122 10.34 2.95 24.40
N TRP A 123 9.20 3.62 24.48
CA TRP A 123 9.04 4.90 25.17
C TRP A 123 8.10 4.77 26.37
N ASP A 124 6.82 5.16 26.23
CA ASP A 124 5.84 5.11 27.32
C ASP A 124 4.39 5.10 26.79
N LYS A 125 3.43 4.96 27.71
CA LYS A 125 2.00 4.90 27.41
C LYS A 125 1.45 6.18 26.74
N ARG A 126 1.95 7.37 27.11
CA ARG A 126 1.46 8.64 26.53
C ARG A 126 1.85 8.75 25.07
N HIS A 127 3.13 8.45 24.76
CA HIS A 127 3.62 8.42 23.40
C HIS A 127 2.96 7.31 22.59
N ALA A 128 2.70 6.14 23.17
CA ALA A 128 2.00 5.04 22.51
C ALA A 128 0.58 5.44 22.10
N LEU A 129 -0.19 6.04 23.00
CA LEU A 129 -1.55 6.52 22.68
C LEU A 129 -1.51 7.63 21.63
N ALA A 130 -0.66 8.63 21.78
CA ALA A 130 -0.58 9.76 20.86
C ALA A 130 -0.10 9.35 19.46
N GLY A 131 0.96 8.51 19.37
CA GLY A 131 1.45 7.99 18.09
C GLY A 131 0.41 7.12 17.37
N THR A 132 -0.28 6.24 18.11
CA THR A 132 -1.36 5.41 17.55
C THR A 132 -2.55 6.27 17.10
N ALA A 133 -2.92 7.31 17.86
CA ALA A 133 -3.97 8.24 17.47
C ALA A 133 -3.62 8.98 16.16
N MET A 134 -2.37 9.42 16.01
CA MET A 134 -1.92 10.05 14.77
C MET A 134 -1.99 9.07 13.58
N MET A 135 -1.50 7.85 13.74
CA MET A 135 -1.60 6.83 12.68
C MET A 135 -3.05 6.47 12.35
N ALA A 136 -3.96 6.52 13.34
CA ALA A 136 -5.38 6.25 13.14
C ALA A 136 -6.04 7.25 12.18
N ILE A 137 -5.60 8.51 12.15
CA ILE A 137 -6.27 9.63 11.45
C ILE A 137 -5.48 10.22 10.28
N ILE A 138 -4.18 9.94 10.13
CA ILE A 138 -3.38 10.40 8.99
C ILE A 138 -3.99 9.86 7.69
N PRO A 139 -4.28 10.73 6.68
CA PRO A 139 -4.99 10.32 5.47
C PRO A 139 -4.36 9.15 4.73
N GLY A 140 -3.04 9.15 4.56
CA GLY A 140 -2.31 8.07 3.89
C GLY A 140 -2.46 6.72 4.60
N SER A 141 -2.43 6.72 5.94
CA SER A 141 -2.69 5.49 6.71
C SER A 141 -4.11 4.97 6.49
N VAL A 142 -5.12 5.86 6.58
CA VAL A 142 -6.52 5.49 6.35
C VAL A 142 -6.74 4.96 4.94
N LEU A 143 -6.20 5.66 3.92
CA LEU A 143 -6.37 5.28 2.52
C LEU A 143 -5.69 3.95 2.20
N ILE A 144 -4.42 3.80 2.60
CA ILE A 144 -3.64 2.61 2.24
C ILE A 144 -4.14 1.38 3.02
N ASP A 145 -4.43 1.53 4.32
CA ASP A 145 -4.94 0.44 5.15
C ASP A 145 -6.33 -0.08 4.73
N ARG A 146 -7.11 0.69 3.95
CA ARG A 146 -8.38 0.22 3.37
C ARG A 146 -8.26 -0.27 1.94
N SER A 147 -7.13 -0.05 1.30
CA SER A 147 -6.92 -0.43 -0.10
C SER A 147 -6.50 -1.89 -0.23
N PHE A 148 -7.03 -2.58 -1.22
CA PHE A 148 -6.67 -3.98 -1.51
C PHE A 148 -5.25 -4.08 -2.06
N LEU A 149 -4.27 -3.82 -1.19
CA LEU A 149 -2.84 -3.74 -1.47
C LEU A 149 -2.04 -4.63 -0.50
N PRO A 150 -0.83 -5.06 -0.85
CA PRO A 150 0.05 -5.81 0.05
C PRO A 150 0.62 -4.98 1.20
N ASP A 151 0.60 -3.65 1.08
CA ASP A 151 1.23 -2.70 2.00
C ASP A 151 0.70 -2.78 3.44
N PRO A 152 -0.62 -2.89 3.71
CA PRO A 152 -1.12 -3.08 5.07
C PRO A 152 -0.59 -4.35 5.73
N VAL A 153 -0.45 -5.43 4.97
CA VAL A 153 0.10 -6.71 5.45
C VAL A 153 1.57 -6.55 5.83
N MET A 154 2.37 -5.97 4.93
CA MET A 154 3.78 -5.71 5.17
C MET A 154 3.99 -4.86 6.43
N VAL A 155 3.35 -3.69 6.52
CA VAL A 155 3.57 -2.75 7.63
C VAL A 155 3.11 -3.34 8.97
N SER A 156 1.96 -4.01 9.00
CA SER A 156 1.47 -4.63 10.23
C SER A 156 2.39 -5.75 10.73
N LEU A 157 2.85 -6.61 9.84
CA LEU A 157 3.71 -7.73 10.20
C LEU A 157 5.15 -7.31 10.54
N THR A 158 5.72 -6.34 9.82
CA THR A 158 7.04 -5.80 10.14
C THR A 158 7.03 -5.01 11.46
N THR A 159 5.96 -4.27 11.75
CA THR A 159 5.76 -3.62 13.06
C THR A 159 5.61 -4.66 14.18
N THR A 160 4.89 -5.76 13.92
CA THR A 160 4.77 -6.90 14.85
C THR A 160 6.13 -7.56 15.09
N CYS A 161 6.93 -7.75 14.05
CA CYS A 161 8.30 -8.26 14.15
C CYS A 161 9.14 -7.40 15.10
N MET A 162 9.16 -6.09 14.91
CA MET A 162 9.88 -5.15 15.77
C MET A 162 9.37 -5.21 17.22
N TRP A 163 8.06 -5.22 17.44
CA TRP A 163 7.45 -5.33 18.76
C TRP A 163 7.88 -6.62 19.48
N LEU A 164 7.73 -7.77 18.83
CA LEU A 164 8.09 -9.07 19.41
C LEU A 164 9.60 -9.22 19.63
N PHE A 165 10.42 -8.64 18.74
CA PHE A 165 11.87 -8.62 18.92
C PHE A 165 12.29 -7.82 20.14
N VAL A 166 11.70 -6.64 20.37
CA VAL A 166 11.93 -5.87 21.59
C VAL A 166 11.48 -6.66 22.83
N LEU A 167 10.34 -7.36 22.77
CA LEU A 167 9.91 -8.27 23.85
C LEU A 167 10.91 -9.40 24.11
N TYR A 168 11.49 -10.00 23.06
CA TYR A 168 12.54 -11.01 23.20
C TYR A 168 13.74 -10.47 23.96
N LEU A 169 14.21 -9.27 23.60
CA LEU A 169 15.33 -8.65 24.29
C LEU A 169 15.02 -8.37 25.76
N GLN A 170 13.79 -7.96 26.09
CA GLN A 170 13.38 -7.56 27.45
C GLN A 170 13.00 -8.75 28.34
N LYS A 171 12.31 -9.76 27.80
CA LYS A 171 11.71 -10.85 28.58
C LYS A 171 12.51 -12.15 28.57
N ASP A 172 13.54 -12.24 27.74
CA ASP A 172 14.43 -13.39 27.58
C ASP A 172 13.69 -14.71 27.29
N ARG A 173 12.61 -14.64 26.50
CA ARG A 173 11.85 -15.80 26.06
C ARG A 173 12.01 -16.03 24.56
N SER A 174 12.60 -17.15 24.16
CA SER A 174 12.87 -17.50 22.77
C SER A 174 11.62 -17.51 21.88
N ILE A 175 10.44 -17.79 22.43
CA ILE A 175 9.19 -17.77 21.67
C ILE A 175 8.94 -16.42 20.98
N TYR A 176 9.30 -15.29 21.62
CA TYR A 176 9.14 -13.98 21.00
C TYR A 176 10.08 -13.78 19.81
N LEU A 177 11.29 -14.37 19.83
CA LEU A 177 12.20 -14.34 18.69
C LEU A 177 11.63 -15.10 17.49
N TRP A 178 11.07 -16.29 17.72
CA TRP A 178 10.52 -17.11 16.64
C TRP A 178 9.26 -16.53 16.05
N LEU A 179 8.39 -15.96 16.88
CA LEU A 179 7.22 -15.22 16.42
C LEU A 179 7.61 -13.94 15.68
N ALA A 180 8.66 -13.23 16.12
CA ALA A 180 9.22 -12.08 15.39
C ALA A 180 9.77 -12.51 14.03
N ALA A 181 10.52 -13.62 13.97
CA ALA A 181 11.05 -14.15 12.73
C ALA A 181 9.92 -14.54 11.75
N ALA A 182 8.87 -15.22 12.23
CA ALA A 182 7.72 -15.59 11.41
C ALA A 182 6.99 -14.34 10.86
N ALA A 183 6.71 -13.35 11.71
CA ALA A 183 6.08 -12.10 11.30
C ALA A 183 6.98 -11.31 10.32
N GLY A 184 8.27 -11.20 10.61
CA GLY A 184 9.25 -10.55 9.75
C GLY A 184 9.38 -11.23 8.38
N CYS A 185 9.46 -12.57 8.38
CA CYS A 185 9.51 -13.36 7.16
C CYS A 185 8.31 -13.08 6.25
N LEU A 186 7.09 -13.23 6.78
CA LEU A 186 5.88 -13.01 6.00
C LEU A 186 5.72 -11.54 5.59
N GLY A 187 6.09 -10.59 6.44
CA GLY A 187 6.07 -9.16 6.13
C GLY A 187 7.03 -8.80 4.98
N ILE A 188 8.27 -9.31 5.00
CA ILE A 188 9.28 -9.06 3.97
C ILE A 188 8.95 -9.84 2.68
N LEU A 189 8.46 -11.08 2.78
CA LEU A 189 7.93 -11.83 1.64
C LEU A 189 6.82 -11.04 0.94
N THR A 190 5.90 -10.47 1.72
CA THR A 190 4.81 -9.65 1.19
C THR A 190 5.34 -8.42 0.46
N LYS A 191 6.45 -7.79 0.93
CA LYS A 191 7.10 -6.68 0.21
C LYS A 191 8.52 -6.43 0.72
N ILE A 192 9.51 -6.53 -0.17
CA ILE A 192 10.96 -6.37 0.16
C ILE A 192 11.30 -5.12 0.97
N PRO A 193 10.73 -3.91 0.71
CA PRO A 193 11.04 -2.73 1.51
C PRO A 193 10.85 -2.92 3.01
N GLY A 194 10.06 -3.90 3.44
CA GLY A 194 9.96 -4.31 4.85
C GLY A 194 11.30 -4.63 5.52
N MET A 195 12.36 -4.91 4.74
CA MET A 195 13.73 -5.15 5.27
C MET A 195 14.32 -3.95 6.02
N ILE A 196 13.81 -2.73 5.85
CA ILE A 196 14.30 -1.55 6.59
C ILE A 196 14.17 -1.69 8.11
N ILE A 197 13.34 -2.61 8.61
CA ILE A 197 13.27 -2.92 10.05
C ILE A 197 14.60 -3.41 10.61
N ALA A 198 15.52 -3.86 9.78
CA ALA A 198 16.88 -4.22 10.20
C ALA A 198 17.59 -3.04 10.91
N PHE A 199 17.35 -1.79 10.51
CA PHE A 199 17.97 -0.61 11.13
C PHE A 199 17.60 -0.48 12.61
N PRO A 200 16.31 -0.35 13.01
CA PRO A 200 15.94 -0.24 14.42
C PRO A 200 16.20 -1.53 15.21
N MET A 201 16.11 -2.71 14.58
CA MET A 201 16.40 -3.98 15.26
C MET A 201 17.89 -4.14 15.58
N THR A 202 18.77 -3.78 14.65
CA THR A 202 20.22 -3.74 14.90
C THR A 202 20.56 -2.75 16.00
N TYR A 203 19.98 -1.54 15.97
CA TYR A 203 20.16 -0.58 17.06
C TYR A 203 19.71 -1.16 18.41
N ALA A 204 18.54 -1.81 18.46
CA ALA A 204 18.04 -2.42 19.69
C ALA A 204 18.98 -3.50 20.22
N LEU A 205 19.49 -4.37 19.36
CA LEU A 205 20.44 -5.42 19.71
C LEU A 205 21.74 -4.84 20.27
N VAL A 206 22.34 -3.87 19.57
CA VAL A 206 23.57 -3.20 20.00
C VAL A 206 23.39 -2.45 21.33
N SER A 207 22.25 -1.76 21.50
CA SER A 207 21.93 -1.04 22.74
C SER A 207 21.77 -1.99 23.92
N PHE A 208 21.17 -3.14 23.70
CA PHE A 208 21.02 -4.18 24.71
C PHE A 208 22.39 -4.68 25.21
N PHE A 209 23.35 -4.92 24.30
CA PHE A 209 24.69 -5.37 24.67
C PHE A 209 25.50 -4.32 25.43
N LYS A 210 25.44 -3.06 24.99
CA LYS A 210 26.18 -1.98 25.65
C LYS A 210 25.81 -1.76 27.12
N GLN A 211 24.56 -2.08 27.49
CA GLN A 211 24.10 -1.88 28.87
C GLN A 211 24.39 -3.05 29.80
N GLN A 212 24.54 -4.26 29.30
CA GLN A 212 24.82 -5.43 30.13
C GLN A 212 26.31 -5.69 30.37
N GLY A 213 27.19 -4.83 29.82
CA GLY A 213 28.64 -4.86 30.09
C GLY A 213 29.41 -6.04 29.51
N GLU A 214 28.72 -7.07 29.04
CA GLU A 214 29.27 -8.24 28.37
C GLU A 214 28.56 -8.50 27.06
N LEU A 215 29.30 -8.90 26.03
CA LEU A 215 28.76 -9.40 24.78
C LEU A 215 28.03 -10.73 25.05
N HIS A 216 26.74 -10.68 25.35
CA HIS A 216 25.92 -11.87 25.53
C HIS A 216 25.75 -12.59 24.17
N TYR A 217 26.77 -13.34 23.76
CA TYR A 217 26.75 -14.22 22.58
C TYR A 217 25.50 -15.12 22.55
N ALA A 218 24.94 -15.41 23.72
CA ALA A 218 23.72 -16.18 23.88
C ALA A 218 22.50 -15.58 23.14
N LYS A 219 22.44 -14.27 22.88
CA LYS A 219 21.35 -13.66 22.09
C LYS A 219 21.74 -13.35 20.64
N ILE A 220 23.03 -13.16 20.36
CA ILE A 220 23.50 -12.90 18.99
C ILE A 220 23.28 -14.12 18.11
N LYS A 221 23.76 -15.29 18.53
CA LYS A 221 23.66 -16.53 17.74
C LYS A 221 22.22 -16.86 17.33
N PRO A 222 21.23 -16.95 18.26
CA PRO A 222 19.86 -17.24 17.86
C PRO A 222 19.23 -16.14 17.00
N THR A 223 19.59 -14.85 17.22
CA THR A 223 19.10 -13.74 16.39
C THR A 223 19.63 -13.82 14.96
N LEU A 224 20.94 -14.08 14.78
CA LEU A 224 21.52 -14.28 13.45
C LEU A 224 20.96 -15.53 12.76
N PHE A 225 20.78 -16.62 13.50
CA PHE A 225 20.16 -17.83 12.97
C PHE A 225 18.72 -17.57 12.52
N ALA A 226 17.92 -16.88 13.33
CA ALA A 226 16.57 -16.48 12.96
C ALA A 226 16.54 -15.56 11.72
N ALA A 227 17.49 -14.62 11.61
CA ALA A 227 17.61 -13.74 10.44
C ALA A 227 17.93 -14.55 9.15
N ILE A 228 18.84 -15.51 9.24
CA ILE A 228 19.18 -16.40 8.10
C ILE A 228 17.94 -17.20 7.69
N LEU A 229 17.21 -17.79 8.64
CA LEU A 229 15.97 -18.53 8.37
C LEU A 229 14.90 -17.67 7.71
N VAL A 230 14.83 -16.37 8.00
CA VAL A 230 13.95 -15.41 7.32
C VAL A 230 14.42 -15.14 5.89
N LEU A 231 15.73 -14.97 5.68
CA LEU A 231 16.26 -14.59 4.36
C LEU A 231 16.17 -15.73 3.33
N ILE A 232 16.24 -16.99 3.75
CA ILE A 232 16.16 -18.14 2.84
C ILE A 232 14.84 -18.15 2.04
N PRO A 233 13.64 -18.21 2.66
CA PRO A 233 12.38 -18.24 1.91
C PRO A 233 12.11 -16.92 1.15
N VAL A 234 12.55 -15.77 1.69
CA VAL A 234 12.45 -14.49 1.00
C VAL A 234 13.25 -14.53 -0.31
N THR A 235 14.52 -14.92 -0.24
CA THR A 235 15.37 -14.99 -1.43
C THR A 235 14.86 -16.02 -2.44
N ALA A 236 14.47 -17.21 -1.97
CA ALA A 236 13.94 -18.27 -2.83
C ALA A 236 12.68 -17.81 -3.58
N TYR A 237 11.75 -17.16 -2.88
CA TYR A 237 10.53 -16.66 -3.51
C TYR A 237 10.81 -15.55 -4.54
N TYR A 238 11.67 -14.58 -4.25
CA TYR A 238 11.94 -13.50 -5.20
C TYR A 238 12.79 -13.95 -6.40
N LEU A 239 13.61 -15.00 -6.26
CA LEU A 239 14.23 -15.68 -7.40
C LEU A 239 13.17 -16.37 -8.27
N TRP A 240 12.18 -17.02 -7.65
CA TRP A 240 11.03 -17.58 -8.35
C TRP A 240 10.20 -16.50 -9.07
N ALA A 241 9.84 -15.42 -8.41
CA ALA A 241 9.11 -14.31 -9.02
C ALA A 241 9.88 -13.71 -10.22
N ARG A 242 11.21 -13.61 -10.11
CA ARG A 242 12.07 -13.21 -11.23
C ARG A 242 12.00 -14.22 -12.38
N HIS A 243 12.03 -15.51 -12.08
CA HIS A 243 11.88 -16.57 -13.10
C HIS A 243 10.54 -16.41 -13.86
N LEU A 244 9.42 -16.21 -13.16
CA LEU A 244 8.13 -15.97 -13.80
C LEU A 244 8.19 -14.75 -14.72
N SER A 245 8.76 -13.65 -14.26
CA SER A 245 8.83 -12.40 -15.05
C SER A 245 9.73 -12.51 -16.30
N MET A 246 10.64 -13.46 -16.34
CA MET A 246 11.50 -13.68 -17.50
C MET A 246 10.86 -14.59 -18.55
N ASN A 247 9.94 -15.45 -18.15
CA ASN A 247 9.40 -16.51 -19.01
C ASN A 247 7.94 -16.30 -19.42
N TYR A 248 7.19 -15.43 -18.71
CA TYR A 248 5.75 -15.28 -18.94
C TYR A 248 5.34 -13.80 -19.08
N PRO A 249 4.39 -13.47 -19.97
CA PRO A 249 3.80 -12.14 -20.02
C PRO A 249 3.11 -11.80 -18.69
N PRO A 250 3.11 -10.55 -18.27
CA PRO A 250 3.59 -9.34 -18.96
C PRO A 250 5.10 -9.07 -18.84
N TYR A 251 5.93 -10.07 -18.50
CA TYR A 251 7.39 -9.93 -18.34
C TYR A 251 7.80 -8.88 -17.31
N HIS A 252 6.97 -8.71 -16.29
CA HIS A 252 7.14 -7.69 -15.25
C HIS A 252 7.55 -8.33 -13.93
N PHE A 253 8.64 -7.82 -13.35
CA PHE A 253 9.13 -8.17 -12.01
C PHE A 253 8.91 -7.01 -11.04
N ALA A 254 8.33 -7.27 -9.88
CA ALA A 254 8.14 -6.25 -8.85
C ALA A 254 9.49 -5.68 -8.38
N GLY A 255 9.63 -4.37 -8.44
CA GLY A 255 10.87 -3.69 -8.05
C GLY A 255 12.00 -3.76 -9.10
N SER A 256 11.74 -4.30 -10.29
CA SER A 256 12.70 -4.24 -11.40
C SER A 256 12.48 -2.97 -12.21
N GLY A 257 13.54 -2.29 -12.55
CA GLY A 257 13.52 -1.15 -13.44
C GLY A 257 14.39 0.00 -12.99
N ASN A 258 14.39 1.06 -13.79
CA ASN A 258 15.20 2.27 -13.59
C ASN A 258 14.73 3.12 -12.39
N TRP A 259 13.88 2.59 -11.52
CA TRP A 259 13.30 3.25 -10.37
C TRP A 259 14.14 3.11 -9.10
N ILE A 260 14.93 2.05 -9.01
CA ILE A 260 15.85 1.76 -7.91
C ILE A 260 17.24 2.25 -8.29
N TRP A 261 18.04 2.66 -7.32
CA TRP A 261 19.38 3.24 -7.50
C TRP A 261 19.38 4.53 -8.30
N ASN A 262 18.48 5.44 -7.92
CA ASN A 262 18.36 6.72 -8.59
C ASN A 262 19.63 7.57 -8.47
N ASN A 263 19.92 8.33 -9.54
CA ASN A 263 20.92 9.38 -9.45
C ASN A 263 20.48 10.43 -8.43
N TRP A 264 21.33 10.78 -7.46
CA TRP A 264 21.07 11.77 -6.43
C TRP A 264 20.60 13.14 -6.96
N LYS A 265 20.93 13.48 -8.21
CA LYS A 265 20.51 14.73 -8.86
C LYS A 265 18.99 14.89 -8.95
N ILE A 266 18.22 13.80 -8.98
CA ILE A 266 16.75 13.90 -9.02
C ILE A 266 16.18 14.62 -7.80
N TYR A 267 16.81 14.49 -6.64
CA TYR A 267 16.34 15.07 -5.37
C TYR A 267 16.57 16.58 -5.27
N ILE A 268 17.37 17.16 -6.17
CA ILE A 268 17.75 18.57 -6.14
C ILE A 268 17.35 19.30 -7.41
N GLN A 269 17.45 18.66 -8.58
CA GLN A 269 17.36 19.31 -9.89
C GLN A 269 16.06 18.99 -10.65
N GLU A 270 15.41 17.86 -10.39
CA GLU A 270 14.22 17.44 -11.14
C GLU A 270 12.96 18.10 -10.55
N LYS A 271 12.54 19.24 -11.14
CA LYS A 271 11.37 20.02 -10.69
C LYS A 271 10.10 19.20 -10.58
N TYR A 272 9.86 18.29 -11.54
CA TYR A 272 8.70 17.40 -11.52
C TYR A 272 8.71 16.48 -10.29
N PHE A 273 9.86 15.84 -10.00
CA PHE A 273 10.02 15.00 -8.82
C PHE A 273 9.73 15.76 -7.52
N LEU A 274 10.32 16.96 -7.38
CA LEU A 274 10.14 17.79 -6.18
C LEU A 274 8.69 18.25 -6.01
N SER A 275 8.05 18.67 -7.10
CA SER A 275 6.62 19.08 -7.08
C SER A 275 5.70 17.92 -6.70
N LYS A 276 5.89 16.76 -7.33
CA LYS A 276 5.10 15.55 -7.01
C LYS A 276 5.37 15.04 -5.60
N MET A 277 6.60 15.08 -5.13
CA MET A 277 6.93 14.71 -3.76
C MET A 277 6.22 15.62 -2.75
N LYS A 278 6.20 16.93 -2.99
CA LYS A 278 5.46 17.89 -2.18
C LYS A 278 3.96 17.55 -2.16
N GLU A 279 3.35 17.32 -3.32
CA GLU A 279 1.94 16.94 -3.46
C GLU A 279 1.64 15.66 -2.67
N VAL A 280 2.47 14.62 -2.82
CA VAL A 280 2.31 13.35 -2.14
C VAL A 280 2.36 13.53 -0.61
N PHE A 281 3.34 14.27 -0.10
CA PHE A 281 3.45 14.48 1.34
C PHE A 281 2.36 15.37 1.91
N GLU A 282 2.03 16.49 1.26
CA GLU A 282 1.06 17.46 1.78
C GLU A 282 -0.38 16.96 1.68
N PHE A 283 -0.76 16.33 0.56
CA PHE A 283 -2.16 16.01 0.32
C PHE A 283 -2.51 14.53 0.49
N TRP A 284 -1.62 13.61 0.05
CA TRP A 284 -1.99 12.20 0.00
C TRP A 284 -1.62 11.44 1.27
N LEU A 285 -0.50 11.78 1.88
CA LEU A 285 0.03 11.01 3.02
C LEU A 285 -0.28 11.64 4.36
N LEU A 286 0.16 12.87 4.59
CA LEU A 286 0.15 13.44 5.94
C LEU A 286 -1.05 14.35 6.19
N GLY A 287 -1.44 15.11 5.19
CA GLY A 287 -2.37 16.22 5.40
C GLY A 287 -1.75 17.33 6.24
N PHE A 288 -2.27 18.53 6.05
CA PHE A 288 -1.91 19.65 6.93
C PHE A 288 -2.63 19.47 8.29
N PRO A 289 -1.99 19.56 9.45
CA PRO A 289 -0.63 20.01 9.75
C PRO A 289 0.33 18.90 10.23
N ALA A 290 0.13 17.63 9.87
CA ALA A 290 0.91 16.52 10.42
C ALA A 290 2.41 16.66 10.12
N ILE A 291 2.78 17.30 8.99
CA ILE A 291 4.19 17.55 8.65
C ILE A 291 4.88 18.44 9.71
N TYR A 292 4.20 19.46 10.22
CA TYR A 292 4.76 20.36 11.24
C TYR A 292 4.90 19.65 12.59
N LEU A 293 3.90 18.82 12.95
CA LEU A 293 3.98 17.97 14.14
C LEU A 293 5.13 16.97 14.02
N PHE A 294 5.34 16.38 12.85
CA PHE A 294 6.46 15.47 12.61
C PHE A 294 7.81 16.16 12.84
N ILE A 295 8.02 17.32 12.21
CA ILE A 295 9.26 18.09 12.33
C ILE A 295 9.49 18.48 13.81
N LEU A 296 8.48 19.03 14.47
CA LEU A 296 8.57 19.41 15.88
C LEU A 296 8.94 18.21 16.77
N GLY A 297 8.30 17.05 16.57
CA GLY A 297 8.59 15.85 17.33
C GLY A 297 10.00 15.29 17.10
N LEU A 298 10.54 15.48 15.89
CA LEU A 298 11.89 15.04 15.55
C LEU A 298 12.97 15.91 16.20
N LEU A 299 12.73 17.22 16.33
CA LEU A 299 13.71 18.18 16.88
C LEU A 299 13.98 18.03 18.38
N PHE A 300 13.06 17.47 19.15
CA PHE A 300 13.27 17.28 20.57
C PHE A 300 14.01 15.98 20.87
N LEU A 301 14.76 15.95 22.00
CA LEU A 301 15.43 14.75 22.46
C LEU A 301 14.43 13.64 22.81
N PRO A 302 14.68 12.38 22.44
CA PRO A 302 13.76 11.28 22.69
C PRO A 302 13.55 11.03 24.18
N PRO A 303 12.36 10.59 24.60
CA PRO A 303 12.08 10.30 26.00
C PRO A 303 12.93 9.14 26.50
N GLN A 304 13.37 9.23 27.75
CA GLN A 304 14.00 8.11 28.45
C GLN A 304 12.92 7.35 29.23
N ASN A 305 12.75 6.08 28.97
CA ASN A 305 11.91 5.23 29.80
C ASN A 305 12.63 4.99 31.15
N LYS A 306 12.17 5.66 32.23
CA LYS A 306 12.73 5.53 33.57
C LYS A 306 12.22 4.31 34.33
N SER A 307 11.21 3.63 33.79
CA SER A 307 10.38 2.66 34.54
C SER A 307 10.93 1.23 34.58
N ASN A 308 11.89 0.87 33.74
CA ASN A 308 12.33 -0.52 33.63
C ASN A 308 13.85 -0.62 33.51
N ASN A 309 14.43 -1.69 34.07
CA ASN A 309 15.81 -2.17 33.83
C ASN A 309 16.08 -2.54 32.35
N THR A 310 15.40 -1.89 31.43
CA THR A 310 15.49 -2.15 29.99
C THR A 310 16.49 -1.21 29.35
N PRO A 311 17.25 -1.70 28.38
CA PRO A 311 18.16 -0.89 27.59
C PRO A 311 17.46 0.36 27.08
N GLY A 312 18.10 1.51 27.21
CA GLY A 312 17.58 2.78 26.72
C GLY A 312 17.41 2.77 25.21
N LEU A 313 16.29 2.24 24.71
CA LEU A 313 15.96 2.21 23.28
C LEU A 313 15.48 3.57 22.76
N LYS A 314 15.95 4.67 23.39
CA LYS A 314 15.49 6.03 23.13
C LYS A 314 15.55 6.43 21.64
N TRP A 315 16.55 5.96 20.90
CA TRP A 315 16.75 6.28 19.49
C TRP A 315 16.10 5.29 18.51
N PHE A 316 15.36 4.30 18.98
CA PHE A 316 14.77 3.23 18.15
C PHE A 316 14.01 3.78 16.94
N PHE A 317 13.11 4.75 17.14
CA PHE A 317 12.33 5.35 16.05
C PHE A 317 13.16 6.26 15.14
N HIS A 318 14.28 6.82 15.61
CA HIS A 318 15.23 7.54 14.75
C HIS A 318 15.95 6.58 13.79
N PHE A 319 16.34 5.39 14.28
CA PHE A 319 16.90 4.34 13.42
C PHE A 319 15.84 3.76 12.46
N MET A 320 14.59 3.69 12.87
CA MET A 320 13.49 3.35 11.95
C MET A 320 13.34 4.40 10.86
N LEU A 321 13.41 5.70 11.20
CA LEU A 321 13.40 6.79 10.23
C LEU A 321 14.61 6.73 9.29
N LEU A 322 15.79 6.40 9.82
CA LEU A 322 17.01 6.21 9.01
C LEU A 322 16.81 5.10 7.96
N GLY A 323 16.19 3.98 8.32
CA GLY A 323 15.82 2.94 7.38
C GLY A 323 14.84 3.42 6.29
N CYS A 324 13.84 4.21 6.69
CA CYS A 324 12.92 4.86 5.74
C CYS A 324 13.65 5.81 4.80
N LEU A 325 14.55 6.66 5.30
CA LEU A 325 15.35 7.56 4.48
C LEU A 325 16.29 6.80 3.53
N PHE A 326 16.88 5.71 3.99
CA PHE A 326 17.67 4.82 3.13
C PHE A 326 16.82 4.32 1.95
N TYR A 327 15.61 3.82 2.21
CA TYR A 327 14.69 3.40 1.16
C TYR A 327 14.28 4.57 0.24
N TYR A 328 14.04 5.76 0.80
CA TYR A 328 13.74 6.96 0.04
C TYR A 328 14.85 7.30 -0.97
N PHE A 329 16.10 7.31 -0.53
CA PHE A 329 17.22 7.63 -1.42
C PHE A 329 17.52 6.56 -2.47
N ILE A 330 17.18 5.29 -2.21
CA ILE A 330 17.32 4.23 -3.20
C ILE A 330 16.17 4.26 -4.21
N GLY A 331 14.94 4.42 -3.74
CA GLY A 331 13.72 4.19 -4.52
C GLY A 331 12.83 5.42 -4.72
N GLY A 332 13.37 6.65 -4.68
CA GLY A 332 12.56 7.88 -4.72
C GLY A 332 11.62 7.99 -5.90
N ARG A 333 12.03 7.61 -7.10
CA ARG A 333 11.15 7.60 -8.28
C ARG A 333 9.99 6.62 -8.13
N GLU A 334 10.26 5.43 -7.61
CA GLU A 334 9.24 4.41 -7.33
C GLU A 334 8.22 4.92 -6.29
N LEU A 335 8.72 5.56 -5.24
CA LEU A 335 7.89 6.14 -4.18
C LEU A 335 6.94 7.22 -4.72
N VAL A 336 7.42 8.11 -5.58
CA VAL A 336 6.59 9.19 -6.18
C VAL A 336 5.54 8.65 -7.13
N ARG A 337 5.89 7.65 -7.94
CA ARG A 337 4.95 7.02 -8.89
C ARG A 337 3.92 6.14 -8.20
N ASN A 338 4.34 5.47 -7.12
CA ASN A 338 3.55 4.51 -6.38
C ASN A 338 3.44 4.93 -4.90
N PRO A 339 2.63 5.96 -4.58
CA PRO A 339 2.62 6.60 -3.26
C PRO A 339 2.23 5.66 -2.11
N TRP A 340 1.57 4.54 -2.38
CA TRP A 340 1.30 3.53 -1.35
C TRP A 340 2.58 2.93 -0.75
N ASN A 341 3.72 2.98 -1.44
CA ASN A 341 5.01 2.55 -0.91
C ASN A 341 5.48 3.39 0.28
N PHE A 342 4.95 4.61 0.46
CA PHE A 342 5.19 5.43 1.64
C PHE A 342 4.48 4.90 2.90
N HIS A 343 3.62 3.89 2.80
CA HIS A 343 2.97 3.31 3.97
C HIS A 343 3.97 2.92 5.06
N LEU A 344 5.13 2.44 4.67
CA LEU A 344 6.25 2.07 5.55
C LEU A 344 6.79 3.22 6.42
N PHE A 345 6.61 4.48 5.99
CA PHE A 345 7.03 5.68 6.72
C PHE A 345 6.00 6.12 7.77
N LEU A 346 4.73 5.77 7.58
CA LEU A 346 3.64 6.30 8.41
C LEU A 346 3.71 5.91 9.88
N PRO A 347 4.14 4.69 10.27
CA PRO A 347 4.33 4.36 11.68
C PRO A 347 5.32 5.30 12.37
N VAL A 348 6.50 5.51 11.81
CA VAL A 348 7.54 6.36 12.43
C VAL A 348 7.15 7.84 12.41
N ILE A 349 6.54 8.33 11.32
CA ILE A 349 6.03 9.69 11.26
C ILE A 349 4.95 9.92 12.32
N SER A 350 4.02 8.98 12.46
CA SER A 350 2.95 9.04 13.46
C SER A 350 3.47 9.08 14.89
N VAL A 351 4.54 8.33 15.18
CA VAL A 351 5.21 8.34 16.49
C VAL A 351 5.80 9.72 16.79
N PHE A 352 6.49 10.36 15.84
CA PHE A 352 7.01 11.72 16.04
C PHE A 352 5.90 12.77 16.11
N CYS A 353 4.84 12.67 15.32
CA CYS A 353 3.65 13.52 15.46
C CYS A 353 3.04 13.39 16.86
N GLY A 354 2.86 12.15 17.34
CA GLY A 354 2.36 11.89 18.68
C GLY A 354 3.25 12.43 19.77
N ARG A 355 4.58 12.38 19.57
CA ARG A 355 5.55 13.00 20.47
C ARG A 355 5.34 14.51 20.60
N SER A 356 5.13 15.21 19.49
CA SER A 356 4.82 16.63 19.52
C SER A 356 3.60 16.93 20.39
N LEU A 357 2.54 16.14 20.23
CA LEU A 357 1.36 16.27 21.07
C LEU A 357 1.68 16.05 22.55
N VAL A 358 2.46 15.01 22.88
CA VAL A 358 2.85 14.77 24.28
C VAL A 358 3.64 15.95 24.85
N ILE A 359 4.58 16.52 24.10
CA ILE A 359 5.38 17.68 24.54
C ILE A 359 4.49 18.90 24.76
N LEU A 360 3.62 19.21 23.81
CA LEU A 360 2.70 20.34 23.90
C LEU A 360 1.75 20.22 25.10
N PHE A 361 1.22 19.02 25.37
CA PHE A 361 0.28 18.78 26.46
C PHE A 361 0.92 18.51 27.83
N SER A 362 2.22 18.25 27.90
CA SER A 362 2.89 17.98 29.18
C SER A 362 3.24 19.25 29.97
N ASN A 363 3.24 20.40 29.35
CA ASN A 363 3.58 21.67 30.01
C ASN A 363 2.34 22.29 30.65
N LYS A 364 2.09 21.94 31.93
CA LYS A 364 0.92 22.39 32.69
C LYS A 364 0.82 23.91 32.84
N HIS A 365 1.94 24.64 32.72
CA HIS A 365 1.97 26.10 32.85
C HIS A 365 1.53 26.81 31.56
N LEU A 366 1.58 26.13 30.41
CA LEU A 366 1.16 26.67 29.12
C LEU A 366 -0.30 26.33 28.78
N ILE A 367 -0.93 25.37 29.47
CA ILE A 367 -2.25 24.89 29.10
C ILE A 367 -3.31 25.41 30.06
N THR A 368 -3.85 26.57 29.75
CA THR A 368 -5.13 27.00 30.29
C THR A 368 -6.28 26.18 29.67
N LYS A 369 -7.44 26.15 30.33
CA LYS A 369 -8.67 25.50 29.79
C LYS A 369 -8.99 26.01 28.38
N GLN A 370 -8.76 27.28 28.11
CA GLN A 370 -9.00 27.91 26.81
C GLN A 370 -8.04 27.37 25.72
N ILE A 371 -6.75 27.26 26.03
CA ILE A 371 -5.75 26.68 25.13
C ILE A 371 -6.07 25.22 24.81
N PHE A 372 -6.48 24.43 25.82
CA PHE A 372 -6.90 23.04 25.62
C PHE A 372 -8.10 22.96 24.66
N ILE A 373 -9.13 23.78 24.85
CA ILE A 373 -10.30 23.84 23.97
C ILE A 373 -9.89 24.25 22.55
N SER A 374 -9.03 25.25 22.40
CA SER A 374 -8.55 25.71 21.09
C SER A 374 -7.79 24.61 20.35
N ILE A 375 -6.90 23.87 21.03
CA ILE A 375 -6.18 22.74 20.42
C ILE A 375 -7.14 21.61 20.03
N ALA A 376 -8.14 21.30 20.88
CA ALA A 376 -9.14 20.30 20.55
C ALA A 376 -9.98 20.70 19.32
N LEU A 377 -10.39 21.97 19.21
CA LEU A 377 -11.07 22.49 18.04
C LEU A 377 -10.21 22.43 16.78
N VAL A 378 -8.95 22.82 16.86
CA VAL A 378 -8.00 22.71 15.74
C VAL A 378 -7.85 21.24 15.33
N PHE A 379 -7.75 20.31 16.28
CA PHE A 379 -7.67 18.89 15.98
C PHE A 379 -8.94 18.37 15.28
N LEU A 380 -10.11 18.78 15.72
CA LEU A 380 -11.39 18.46 15.07
C LEU A 380 -11.49 19.04 13.66
N LEU A 381 -11.02 20.26 13.44
CA LEU A 381 -10.95 20.89 12.12
C LEU A 381 -10.01 20.13 11.18
N ILE A 382 -8.88 19.66 11.69
CA ILE A 382 -7.94 18.83 10.94
C ILE A 382 -8.60 17.50 10.55
N LEU A 383 -9.23 16.84 11.50
CA LEU A 383 -9.94 15.59 11.25
C LEU A 383 -11.04 15.79 10.20
N TRP A 384 -11.82 16.85 10.33
CA TRP A 384 -12.83 17.23 9.36
C TRP A 384 -12.25 17.43 7.96
N ASN A 385 -11.17 18.22 7.84
CA ASN A 385 -10.50 18.46 6.57
C ASN A 385 -9.93 17.16 5.96
N ASN A 386 -9.33 16.31 6.78
CA ASN A 386 -8.82 15.01 6.33
C ASN A 386 -9.95 14.10 5.82
N VAL A 387 -11.08 14.03 6.54
CA VAL A 387 -12.25 13.25 6.09
C VAL A 387 -12.82 13.80 4.79
N ARG A 388 -12.90 15.13 4.66
CA ARG A 388 -13.33 15.78 3.42
C ARG A 388 -12.40 15.45 2.25
N MET A 389 -11.09 15.55 2.45
CA MET A 389 -10.08 15.22 1.45
C MET A 389 -10.13 13.75 1.03
N LEU A 390 -10.26 12.83 1.99
CA LEU A 390 -10.43 11.40 1.70
C LEU A 390 -11.63 11.17 0.78
N LYS A 391 -12.81 11.69 1.15
CA LYS A 391 -14.04 11.47 0.37
C LYS A 391 -14.00 12.11 -1.01
N GLN A 392 -13.51 13.35 -1.12
CA GLN A 392 -13.62 14.14 -2.35
C GLN A 392 -12.49 13.90 -3.35
N ARG A 393 -11.30 13.46 -2.88
CA ARG A 393 -10.10 13.39 -3.72
C ARG A 393 -9.42 12.04 -3.74
N LEU A 394 -9.52 11.26 -2.65
CA LEU A 394 -8.76 10.03 -2.54
C LEU A 394 -9.59 8.77 -2.77
N PHE A 395 -10.87 8.80 -2.40
CA PHE A 395 -11.75 7.64 -2.57
C PHE A 395 -12.42 7.57 -3.94
N PHE A 396 -12.23 8.55 -4.79
CA PHE A 396 -12.83 8.59 -6.12
C PHE A 396 -11.84 9.15 -7.14
N ASP A 397 -11.61 8.39 -8.21
CA ASP A 397 -10.88 8.79 -9.41
C ASP A 397 -11.84 8.75 -10.61
N PRO A 398 -12.12 9.88 -11.27
CA PRO A 398 -13.04 9.93 -12.40
C PRO A 398 -12.60 9.01 -13.56
N GLY A 399 -11.30 8.90 -13.82
CA GLY A 399 -10.77 8.05 -14.88
C GLY A 399 -10.98 6.57 -14.58
N ALA A 400 -10.78 6.15 -13.33
CA ALA A 400 -11.07 4.79 -12.89
C ALA A 400 -12.58 4.49 -12.93
N ALA A 401 -13.43 5.47 -12.61
CA ALA A 401 -14.88 5.34 -12.71
C ALA A 401 -15.33 5.12 -14.15
N GLN A 402 -14.78 5.83 -15.13
CA GLN A 402 -15.03 5.58 -16.55
C GLN A 402 -14.60 4.16 -16.96
N GLY A 403 -13.42 3.71 -16.53
CA GLY A 403 -12.95 2.34 -16.75
C GLY A 403 -13.89 1.28 -16.14
N TYR A 404 -14.40 1.53 -14.94
CA TYR A 404 -15.39 0.67 -14.29
C TYR A 404 -16.69 0.57 -15.10
N LEU A 405 -17.25 1.72 -15.53
CA LEU A 405 -18.48 1.75 -16.33
C LEU A 405 -18.30 1.01 -17.67
N MET A 406 -17.19 1.27 -18.36
CA MET A 406 -16.84 0.58 -19.61
C MET A 406 -16.71 -0.94 -19.40
N GLY A 407 -16.01 -1.36 -18.34
CA GLY A 407 -15.86 -2.79 -18.04
C GLY A 407 -17.19 -3.48 -17.72
N LYS A 408 -18.08 -2.84 -16.96
CA LYS A 408 -19.42 -3.36 -16.69
C LYS A 408 -20.25 -3.51 -17.96
N GLU A 409 -20.18 -2.56 -18.86
CA GLU A 409 -20.91 -2.62 -20.12
C GLU A 409 -20.37 -3.74 -21.02
N LEU A 410 -19.04 -3.86 -21.13
CA LEU A 410 -18.40 -4.97 -21.83
C LEU A 410 -18.83 -6.32 -21.26
N LYS A 411 -18.93 -6.45 -19.93
CA LYS A 411 -19.42 -7.68 -19.28
C LYS A 411 -20.85 -8.02 -19.67
N ALA A 412 -21.69 -7.01 -19.85
CA ALA A 412 -23.09 -7.21 -20.22
C ALA A 412 -23.29 -7.58 -21.70
N LEU A 413 -22.41 -7.09 -22.58
CA LEU A 413 -22.55 -7.23 -24.04
C LEU A 413 -21.77 -8.41 -24.64
N LYS A 414 -20.60 -8.73 -24.07
CA LYS A 414 -19.71 -9.77 -24.60
C LYS A 414 -20.22 -11.18 -24.31
N GLN A 415 -19.93 -12.10 -25.22
CA GLN A 415 -20.15 -13.52 -25.03
C GLN A 415 -19.03 -14.14 -24.17
N PRO A 416 -19.29 -15.27 -23.49
CA PRO A 416 -18.24 -16.01 -22.79
C PRO A 416 -17.07 -16.37 -23.73
N GLY A 417 -15.85 -16.06 -23.30
CA GLY A 417 -14.64 -16.32 -24.10
C GLY A 417 -14.19 -15.17 -24.99
N GLU A 418 -15.06 -14.21 -25.33
CA GLU A 418 -14.66 -13.03 -26.11
C GLU A 418 -13.65 -12.19 -25.34
N LEU A 419 -12.58 -11.77 -26.04
CA LEU A 419 -11.50 -10.96 -25.50
C LEU A 419 -11.74 -9.48 -25.75
N VAL A 420 -11.36 -8.66 -24.77
CA VAL A 420 -11.54 -7.22 -24.85
C VAL A 420 -10.19 -6.50 -24.97
N ILE A 421 -10.11 -5.48 -25.82
CA ILE A 421 -9.03 -4.49 -25.80
C ILE A 421 -9.58 -3.25 -25.09
N THR A 422 -8.78 -2.63 -24.21
CA THR A 422 -9.22 -1.43 -23.50
C THR A 422 -8.19 -0.31 -23.57
N LEU A 423 -8.66 0.90 -23.91
CA LEU A 423 -7.92 2.15 -23.82
C LEU A 423 -8.56 3.00 -22.71
N PRO A 424 -8.11 2.86 -21.46
CA PRO A 424 -8.66 3.55 -20.29
C PRO A 424 -8.13 4.99 -20.20
N HIS A 425 -8.69 5.79 -19.27
CA HIS A 425 -8.30 7.18 -19.06
C HIS A 425 -6.78 7.35 -18.78
N ASN A 426 -6.25 6.51 -17.91
CA ASN A 426 -4.81 6.38 -17.69
C ASN A 426 -4.33 5.16 -18.47
N ILE A 427 -3.57 5.37 -19.53
CA ILE A 427 -3.08 4.29 -20.38
C ILE A 427 -2.35 3.24 -19.52
N GLY A 428 -2.71 1.97 -19.73
CA GLY A 428 -2.18 0.85 -18.95
C GLY A 428 -3.02 0.46 -17.73
N ASP A 429 -4.10 1.19 -17.41
CA ASP A 429 -4.98 0.85 -16.27
C ASP A 429 -5.86 -0.38 -16.58
N PRO A 430 -5.80 -1.47 -15.80
CA PRO A 430 -6.54 -2.69 -16.06
C PRO A 430 -7.98 -2.71 -15.50
N VAL A 431 -8.48 -1.61 -14.92
CA VAL A 431 -9.79 -1.55 -14.26
C VAL A 431 -10.92 -2.05 -15.18
N ALA A 432 -10.95 -1.61 -16.44
CA ALA A 432 -11.97 -2.01 -17.39
C ALA A 432 -11.92 -3.51 -17.70
N ILE A 433 -10.72 -4.09 -17.83
CA ILE A 433 -10.55 -5.54 -18.06
C ILE A 433 -11.03 -6.32 -16.83
N TYR A 434 -10.67 -5.88 -15.62
CA TYR A 434 -11.15 -6.53 -14.39
C TYR A 434 -12.68 -6.58 -14.34
N TYR A 435 -13.34 -5.44 -14.57
CA TYR A 435 -14.81 -5.39 -14.52
C TYR A 435 -15.50 -5.98 -15.73
N SER A 436 -14.78 -6.23 -16.84
CA SER A 436 -15.34 -7.00 -17.96
C SER A 436 -15.53 -8.48 -17.63
N GLY A 437 -14.96 -8.96 -16.54
CA GLY A 437 -15.10 -10.33 -16.06
C GLY A 437 -14.46 -11.38 -16.97
N GLY A 438 -13.38 -11.04 -17.67
CA GLY A 438 -12.68 -11.93 -18.58
C GLY A 438 -11.23 -11.51 -18.82
N LYS A 439 -10.63 -12.13 -19.82
CA LYS A 439 -9.30 -11.78 -20.31
C LYS A 439 -9.38 -10.71 -21.39
N GLY A 440 -8.26 -10.03 -21.62
CA GLY A 440 -8.16 -9.01 -22.65
C GLY A 440 -6.75 -8.44 -22.77
N PHE A 441 -6.68 -7.31 -23.43
CA PHE A 441 -5.43 -6.59 -23.68
C PHE A 441 -5.58 -5.12 -23.28
N LEU A 442 -4.51 -4.56 -22.76
CA LEU A 442 -4.35 -3.11 -22.67
C LEU A 442 -3.99 -2.56 -24.05
N PHE A 443 -4.39 -1.33 -24.36
CA PHE A 443 -3.95 -0.65 -25.57
C PHE A 443 -3.19 0.64 -25.19
N PRO A 444 -1.94 0.79 -25.64
CA PRO A 444 -1.06 -0.25 -26.20
C PRO A 444 -0.73 -1.35 -25.20
N PRO A 445 -0.33 -2.56 -25.66
CA PRO A 445 -0.06 -3.68 -24.76
C PRO A 445 1.12 -3.39 -23.83
N ALA A 446 1.00 -3.87 -22.58
CA ALA A 446 2.02 -3.72 -21.58
C ALA A 446 3.05 -4.86 -21.67
N TYR A 447 4.20 -4.59 -22.29
CA TYR A 447 5.36 -5.46 -22.26
C TYR A 447 6.42 -4.91 -21.29
N LYS A 448 6.73 -5.62 -20.21
CA LYS A 448 7.62 -5.21 -19.11
C LYS A 448 7.13 -4.00 -18.31
N TRP A 449 6.64 -2.96 -18.98
CA TRP A 449 6.10 -1.72 -18.40
C TRP A 449 4.76 -1.40 -19.05
N ALA A 450 3.83 -0.88 -18.26
CA ALA A 450 2.64 -0.28 -18.83
C ALA A 450 3.03 0.98 -19.62
N PRO A 451 2.63 1.09 -20.88
CA PRO A 451 2.82 2.32 -21.64
C PRO A 451 2.07 3.48 -20.95
N THR A 452 2.59 4.68 -21.07
CA THR A 452 1.96 5.90 -20.52
C THR A 452 1.39 6.80 -21.61
N GLU A 453 1.70 6.50 -22.87
CA GLU A 453 1.31 7.28 -24.06
C GLU A 453 0.95 6.34 -25.20
N LEU A 454 0.12 6.83 -26.11
CA LEU A 454 -0.15 6.15 -27.37
C LEU A 454 1.09 6.20 -28.29
N PRO A 455 1.24 5.23 -29.20
CA PRO A 455 2.24 5.33 -30.27
C PRO A 455 2.10 6.65 -31.03
N LYS A 456 3.21 7.18 -31.54
CA LYS A 456 3.20 8.49 -32.20
C LYS A 456 2.48 8.47 -33.54
N GLU A 457 2.66 7.41 -34.30
CA GLU A 457 2.13 7.26 -35.65
C GLU A 457 0.81 6.46 -35.64
N ASP A 458 -0.12 6.84 -36.51
CA ASP A 458 -1.42 6.19 -36.64
C ASP A 458 -1.27 4.75 -37.17
N GLU A 459 -0.34 4.52 -38.09
CA GLU A 459 -0.02 3.23 -38.67
C GLU A 459 0.45 2.24 -37.61
N GLU A 460 1.22 2.71 -36.63
CA GLU A 460 1.66 1.89 -35.51
C GLU A 460 0.47 1.50 -34.61
N CYS A 461 -0.44 2.44 -34.35
CA CYS A 461 -1.69 2.13 -33.61
C CYS A 461 -2.52 1.07 -34.35
N ILE A 462 -2.65 1.19 -35.66
CA ILE A 462 -3.39 0.22 -36.51
C ILE A 462 -2.69 -1.14 -36.45
N ALA A 463 -1.39 -1.19 -36.65
CA ALA A 463 -0.62 -2.44 -36.63
C ALA A 463 -0.74 -3.18 -35.28
N ILE A 464 -0.67 -2.45 -34.17
CA ILE A 464 -0.90 -3.01 -32.84
C ILE A 464 -2.32 -3.56 -32.71
N LEU A 465 -3.33 -2.81 -33.18
CA LEU A 465 -4.73 -3.23 -33.07
C LEU A 465 -5.02 -4.50 -33.90
N GLU A 466 -4.45 -4.59 -35.10
CA GLU A 466 -4.55 -5.79 -35.97
C GLU A 466 -3.79 -6.98 -35.36
N ASP A 467 -2.64 -6.77 -34.75
CA ASP A 467 -1.92 -7.82 -34.03
C ASP A 467 -2.78 -8.38 -32.89
N LEU A 468 -3.41 -7.51 -32.07
CA LEU A 468 -4.27 -7.93 -30.98
C LEU A 468 -5.54 -8.64 -31.49
N ARG A 469 -6.09 -8.21 -32.65
CA ARG A 469 -7.18 -8.91 -33.35
C ARG A 469 -6.75 -10.31 -33.77
N SER A 470 -5.58 -10.45 -34.35
CA SER A 470 -5.03 -11.75 -34.77
C SER A 470 -4.85 -12.72 -33.60
N GLN A 471 -4.65 -12.19 -32.40
CA GLN A 471 -4.59 -12.94 -31.14
C GLN A 471 -5.97 -13.24 -30.53
N GLY A 472 -7.06 -12.91 -31.24
CA GLY A 472 -8.44 -13.25 -30.89
C GLY A 472 -9.19 -12.16 -30.13
N ALA A 473 -8.81 -10.91 -30.24
CA ALA A 473 -9.60 -9.82 -29.65
C ALA A 473 -10.88 -9.55 -30.46
N ASP A 474 -12.01 -9.42 -29.76
CA ASP A 474 -13.34 -9.23 -30.35
C ASP A 474 -13.87 -7.80 -30.16
N TRP A 475 -13.44 -7.14 -29.06
CA TRP A 475 -13.95 -5.85 -28.65
C TRP A 475 -12.83 -4.83 -28.46
N PHE A 476 -13.13 -3.56 -28.79
CA PHE A 476 -12.27 -2.43 -28.42
C PHE A 476 -13.08 -1.36 -27.70
N GLY A 477 -12.76 -1.14 -26.40
CA GLY A 477 -13.35 -0.10 -25.57
C GLY A 477 -12.38 1.07 -25.40
N ILE A 478 -12.87 2.29 -25.66
CA ILE A 478 -12.09 3.53 -25.59
C ILE A 478 -12.82 4.50 -24.66
N VAL A 479 -12.16 5.08 -23.65
CA VAL A 479 -12.75 6.16 -22.86
C VAL A 479 -12.87 7.45 -23.69
N ASP A 480 -13.89 8.27 -23.40
CA ASP A 480 -14.23 9.45 -24.20
C ASP A 480 -13.04 10.40 -24.41
N LYS A 481 -12.23 10.66 -23.38
CA LYS A 481 -11.02 11.48 -23.50
C LYS A 481 -10.12 11.08 -24.67
N HIS A 482 -9.80 9.81 -24.79
CA HIS A 482 -8.93 9.31 -25.87
C HIS A 482 -9.68 9.21 -27.18
N TYR A 483 -10.98 8.93 -27.15
CA TYR A 483 -11.79 8.96 -28.36
C TYR A 483 -11.82 10.36 -28.99
N GLN A 484 -11.99 11.41 -28.19
CA GLN A 484 -11.93 12.80 -28.68
C GLN A 484 -10.53 13.12 -29.22
N GLU A 485 -9.47 12.73 -28.50
CA GLU A 485 -8.08 12.90 -28.96
C GLU A 485 -7.83 12.19 -30.31
N ILE A 486 -8.29 10.93 -30.45
CA ILE A 486 -8.17 10.15 -31.69
C ILE A 486 -8.97 10.83 -32.82
N SER A 487 -10.18 11.29 -32.53
CA SER A 487 -11.06 11.90 -33.53
C SER A 487 -10.51 13.21 -34.10
N ILE A 488 -9.79 13.98 -33.29
CA ILE A 488 -9.23 15.29 -33.68
C ILE A 488 -7.82 15.13 -34.27
N ASN A 489 -6.96 14.37 -33.59
CA ASN A 489 -5.52 14.38 -33.84
C ASN A 489 -5.03 13.15 -34.62
N ARG A 490 -5.89 12.13 -34.83
CA ARG A 490 -5.51 10.84 -35.44
C ARG A 490 -6.51 10.37 -36.51
N PRO A 491 -6.61 11.13 -37.63
CA PRO A 491 -7.65 10.90 -38.62
C PRO A 491 -7.51 9.56 -39.36
N VAL A 492 -6.30 9.07 -39.55
CA VAL A 492 -6.07 7.77 -40.22
C VAL A 492 -6.50 6.63 -39.32
N PHE A 493 -6.14 6.67 -38.04
CA PHE A 493 -6.55 5.68 -37.08
C PHE A 493 -8.07 5.71 -36.83
N LYS A 494 -8.66 6.91 -36.74
CA LYS A 494 -10.13 7.06 -36.61
C LYS A 494 -10.86 6.46 -37.79
N LYS A 495 -10.43 6.77 -39.05
CA LYS A 495 -11.01 6.20 -40.27
C LYS A 495 -10.88 4.68 -40.31
N TYR A 496 -9.75 4.13 -39.83
CA TYR A 496 -9.58 2.70 -39.73
C TYR A 496 -10.63 2.07 -38.79
N LEU A 497 -10.85 2.64 -37.60
CA LEU A 497 -11.85 2.17 -36.63
C LEU A 497 -13.23 2.16 -37.27
N ASP A 498 -13.64 3.27 -37.91
CA ASP A 498 -14.99 3.41 -38.51
C ASP A 498 -15.24 2.44 -39.70
N ASN A 499 -14.19 2.10 -40.46
CA ASN A 499 -14.31 1.23 -41.62
C ASN A 499 -14.24 -0.27 -41.29
N ASN A 500 -13.51 -0.63 -40.22
CA ASN A 500 -13.18 -2.04 -39.92
C ASN A 500 -13.90 -2.58 -38.69
N MET A 501 -14.56 -1.73 -37.91
CA MET A 501 -15.25 -2.11 -36.69
C MET A 501 -16.64 -1.49 -36.63
N LYS A 502 -17.58 -2.22 -36.03
CA LYS A 502 -18.93 -1.70 -35.77
C LYS A 502 -18.95 -1.00 -34.43
N MET A 503 -19.33 0.28 -34.42
CA MET A 503 -19.65 0.98 -33.17
C MET A 503 -20.94 0.38 -32.60
N VAL A 504 -20.81 -0.23 -31.41
CA VAL A 504 -21.92 -0.90 -30.72
C VAL A 504 -22.59 0.02 -29.73
N LYS A 505 -21.81 0.84 -29.03
CA LYS A 505 -22.30 1.78 -28.01
C LYS A 505 -21.41 3.00 -27.91
N GLN A 506 -22.03 4.16 -27.73
CA GLN A 506 -21.38 5.43 -27.40
C GLN A 506 -22.10 6.07 -26.22
N THR A 507 -21.33 6.55 -25.25
CA THR A 507 -21.79 7.28 -24.07
C THR A 507 -20.91 8.51 -23.87
N ASN A 508 -21.20 9.33 -22.85
CA ASN A 508 -20.32 10.44 -22.46
C ASN A 508 -19.01 9.99 -21.79
N ASP A 509 -18.90 8.71 -21.42
CA ASP A 509 -17.76 8.18 -20.69
C ASP A 509 -16.86 7.29 -21.55
N PHE A 510 -17.44 6.58 -22.53
CA PHE A 510 -16.71 5.61 -23.34
C PHE A 510 -17.45 5.26 -24.64
N ILE A 511 -16.70 4.70 -25.58
CA ILE A 511 -17.17 4.13 -26.83
C ILE A 511 -16.75 2.65 -26.91
N LEU A 512 -17.64 1.80 -27.43
CA LEU A 512 -17.38 0.38 -27.64
C LEU A 512 -17.49 0.04 -29.13
N TYR A 513 -16.47 -0.60 -29.64
CA TYR A 513 -16.41 -1.19 -30.98
C TYR A 513 -16.35 -2.71 -30.89
N LYS A 514 -16.88 -3.37 -31.90
CA LYS A 514 -16.80 -4.82 -32.12
C LYS A 514 -16.40 -5.13 -33.56
N TRP A 515 -15.53 -6.13 -33.75
CA TRP A 515 -15.22 -6.64 -35.08
C TRP A 515 -16.36 -7.42 -35.69
#